data_c9d0b9cae13f27cd3b6ba994d18bd038
#
_entry.id   c9d0b9cae13f27cd3b6ba994d18bd038
#
_cell.length_a   1.000
_cell.length_b   1.000
_cell.length_c   1.000
_cell.angle_alpha   90.00
_cell.angle_beta   90.00
_cell.angle_gamma   90.00
#
_symmetry.space_group_name_H-M   'P 1'
#
loop_
_entity.id
_entity.type
_entity.pdbx_description
1 polymer ?
#
loop_
_entity_poly.entity_id
_entity_poly.type
_entity_poly.pdbx_seq_one_letter_code
_entity_poly.pdbx_strand_id
1 'polypeptide(L)'
;GEAYTAITDDKNTVLTIDTPEEDMKERIVSIKKTIEEWDKNPFIQKKHTQRLAMLSGSVGMVNVGADSKIELKEKKDRIEDAIYATKAALKEGIVPGGGVALLNASQKISAKAVGEKLLMKAIQSPFHTVLDNAGIHIMEGTEDHEGYGIDCITGERVKMIDAGIIDPVLVTK
;
A
#
# COMPACT_ATOMS: atom_id res chain seq x y z
N GLY A 1 19.80 28.27 10.65
CA GLY A 1 19.82 27.15 11.59
C GLY A 1 21.05 26.28 11.37
N GLU A 2 21.40 25.49 12.35
CA GLU A 2 22.49 24.54 12.28
C GLU A 2 21.90 23.14 11.99
N ALA A 3 22.56 22.34 11.18
CA ALA A 3 22.18 20.97 10.88
C ALA A 3 23.21 19.99 11.46
N TYR A 4 22.77 18.95 12.17
CA TYR A 4 23.64 17.91 12.69
C TYR A 4 24.12 16.96 11.62
N THR A 5 23.21 16.59 10.70
CA THR A 5 23.55 15.72 9.59
C THR A 5 22.84 16.17 8.32
N ALA A 6 23.52 15.96 7.19
CA ALA A 6 22.96 16.13 5.86
C ALA A 6 23.17 14.84 5.09
N ILE A 7 22.09 14.19 4.68
CA ILE A 7 22.12 12.99 3.85
C ILE A 7 21.50 13.33 2.52
N THR A 8 22.28 13.19 1.45
CA THR A 8 21.84 13.52 0.09
C THR A 8 21.79 12.26 -0.76
N ASP A 9 20.70 12.08 -1.44
CA ASP A 9 20.52 11.08 -2.49
C ASP A 9 20.25 11.80 -3.84
N ASP A 10 20.11 11.06 -4.93
CA ASP A 10 19.92 11.62 -6.30
C ASP A 10 18.72 12.57 -6.45
N LYS A 11 17.75 12.51 -5.54
CA LYS A 11 16.49 13.26 -5.63
C LYS A 11 16.22 14.18 -4.44
N ASN A 12 16.78 13.88 -3.28
CA ASN A 12 16.44 14.55 -2.03
C ASN A 12 17.68 14.80 -1.16
N THR A 13 17.61 15.86 -0.36
CA THR A 13 18.54 16.10 0.74
C THR A 13 17.76 16.17 2.03
N VAL A 14 18.10 15.30 2.98
CA VAL A 14 17.51 15.29 4.33
C VAL A 14 18.50 15.96 5.28
N LEU A 15 18.05 17.05 5.89
CA LEU A 15 18.77 17.77 6.92
C LEU A 15 18.17 17.44 8.28
N THR A 16 18.99 16.93 9.20
CA THR A 16 18.58 16.77 10.60
C THR A 16 18.96 18.05 11.36
N ILE A 17 17.96 18.74 11.84
CA ILE A 17 18.10 20.01 12.58
C ILE A 17 17.51 19.89 13.96
N ASP A 18 18.09 20.60 14.93
CA ASP A 18 17.48 20.83 16.25
C ASP A 18 16.89 22.24 16.25
N THR A 19 15.60 22.33 16.02
CA THR A 19 14.89 23.62 15.98
C THR A 19 13.93 23.67 17.15
N PRO A 20 13.86 24.78 17.89
CA PRO A 20 12.88 24.97 18.96
C PRO A 20 11.46 24.70 18.46
N GLU A 21 10.65 24.00 19.26
CA GLU A 21 9.26 23.64 18.90
C GLU A 21 8.41 24.86 18.53
N GLU A 22 8.68 26.02 19.12
CA GLU A 22 7.92 27.24 18.88
C GLU A 22 8.10 27.78 17.46
N ASP A 23 9.35 27.84 16.98
CA ASP A 23 9.65 28.28 15.60
C ASP A 23 9.05 27.32 14.56
N MET A 24 9.02 26.02 14.88
CA MET A 24 8.37 25.01 14.06
C MET A 24 6.85 25.18 14.00
N LYS A 25 6.20 25.49 15.12
CA LYS A 25 4.74 25.70 15.19
C LYS A 25 4.30 26.88 14.31
N GLU A 26 4.99 28.00 14.38
CA GLU A 26 4.69 29.16 13.52
C GLU A 26 4.84 28.82 12.04
N ARG A 27 5.88 28.10 11.68
CA ARG A 27 6.11 27.68 10.30
C ARG A 27 5.05 26.70 9.78
N ILE A 28 4.63 25.75 10.62
CA ILE A 28 3.54 24.81 10.30
C ILE A 28 2.23 25.56 10.07
N VAL A 29 1.89 26.53 10.90
CA VAL A 29 0.69 27.35 10.74
C VAL A 29 0.74 28.14 9.44
N SER A 30 1.86 28.76 9.11
CA SER A 30 2.07 29.48 7.86
C SER A 30 1.86 28.60 6.63
N ILE A 31 2.39 27.36 6.64
CA ILE A 31 2.24 26.43 5.52
C ILE A 31 0.79 25.92 5.41
N LYS A 32 0.11 25.63 6.51
CA LYS A 32 -1.32 25.27 6.50
C LYS A 32 -2.16 26.35 5.84
N LYS A 33 -1.94 27.60 6.20
CA LYS A 33 -2.62 28.75 5.60
C LYS A 33 -2.35 28.83 4.08
N THR A 34 -1.11 28.62 3.67
CA THR A 34 -0.74 28.59 2.24
C THR A 34 -1.44 27.45 1.49
N ILE A 35 -1.62 26.27 2.10
CA ILE A 35 -2.35 25.15 1.50
C ILE A 35 -3.82 25.53 1.25
N GLU A 36 -4.47 26.20 2.18
CA GLU A 36 -5.85 26.67 2.06
C GLU A 36 -6.00 27.74 0.97
N GLU A 37 -5.05 28.68 0.88
CA GLU A 37 -5.06 29.75 -0.14
C GLU A 37 -4.86 29.20 -1.58
N TRP A 38 -4.11 28.11 -1.76
CA TRP A 38 -3.76 27.51 -3.05
C TRP A 38 -4.57 26.24 -3.40
N ASP A 39 -5.76 26.09 -2.87
CA ASP A 39 -6.66 24.95 -3.06
C ASP A 39 -6.98 24.66 -4.55
N LYS A 40 -6.80 25.61 -5.43
CA LYS A 40 -7.10 25.49 -6.87
C LYS A 40 -6.02 24.78 -7.71
N ASN A 41 -4.82 24.52 -7.16
CA ASN A 41 -3.73 23.86 -7.91
C ASN A 41 -3.24 22.59 -7.22
N PRO A 42 -3.69 21.39 -7.66
CA PRO A 42 -3.36 20.12 -7.02
C PRO A 42 -1.87 19.83 -6.91
N PHE A 43 -1.07 20.29 -7.87
CA PHE A 43 0.38 20.07 -7.85
C PHE A 43 1.07 20.89 -6.76
N ILE A 44 0.70 22.15 -6.62
CA ILE A 44 1.26 23.03 -5.58
C ILE A 44 0.79 22.56 -4.21
N GLN A 45 -0.49 22.22 -4.05
CA GLN A 45 -1.07 21.67 -2.84
C GLN A 45 -0.33 20.41 -2.39
N LYS A 46 -0.05 19.46 -3.31
CA LYS A 46 0.72 18.24 -3.01
C LYS A 46 2.12 18.56 -2.49
N LYS A 47 2.83 19.54 -3.08
CA LYS A 47 4.16 19.95 -2.62
C LYS A 47 4.13 20.57 -1.22
N HIS A 48 3.15 21.44 -0.94
CA HIS A 48 3.02 22.04 0.39
C HIS A 48 2.60 21.02 1.44
N THR A 49 1.74 20.05 1.10
CA THR A 49 1.38 18.94 2.00
C THR A 49 2.59 18.06 2.32
N GLN A 50 3.43 17.74 1.32
CA GLN A 50 4.68 17.03 1.57
C GLN A 50 5.62 17.81 2.48
N ARG A 51 5.76 19.12 2.25
CA ARG A 51 6.58 19.98 3.10
C ARG A 51 6.04 20.07 4.53
N LEU A 52 4.72 20.16 4.70
CA LEU A 52 4.07 20.12 5.99
C LEU A 52 4.36 18.81 6.73
N ALA A 53 4.26 17.67 6.05
CA ALA A 53 4.56 16.36 6.60
C ALA A 53 6.01 16.24 7.08
N MET A 54 6.96 16.78 6.31
CA MET A 54 8.38 16.80 6.69
C MET A 54 8.67 17.67 7.93
N LEU A 55 7.92 18.76 8.11
CA LEU A 55 8.11 19.66 9.25
C LEU A 55 7.34 19.22 10.50
N SER A 56 6.19 18.56 10.34
CA SER A 56 5.32 18.18 11.44
C SER A 56 5.53 16.76 11.95
N GLY A 57 6.32 15.95 11.24
CA GLY A 57 6.51 14.54 11.55
C GLY A 57 7.96 14.12 11.61
N SER A 58 8.22 13.00 12.26
CA SER A 58 9.51 12.32 12.19
C SER A 58 9.68 11.67 10.81
N VAL A 59 10.84 11.84 10.22
CA VAL A 59 11.21 11.14 8.97
C VAL A 59 11.79 9.78 9.34
N GLY A 60 11.10 8.72 8.94
CA GLY A 60 11.64 7.37 9.02
C GLY A 60 12.59 7.12 7.84
N MET A 61 13.81 6.63 8.14
CA MET A 61 14.79 6.27 7.12
C MET A 61 14.97 4.76 7.11
N VAL A 62 14.74 4.15 5.94
CA VAL A 62 14.99 2.71 5.73
C VAL A 62 16.24 2.55 4.88
N ASN A 63 17.31 2.02 5.48
CA ASN A 63 18.54 1.73 4.77
C ASN A 63 18.46 0.34 4.13
N VAL A 64 18.72 0.28 2.82
CA VAL A 64 18.66 -0.96 2.04
C VAL A 64 20.05 -1.28 1.52
N GLY A 65 20.53 -2.50 1.77
CA GLY A 65 21.79 -3.02 1.28
C GLY A 65 21.59 -4.26 0.41
N ALA A 66 22.50 -4.46 -0.58
CA ALA A 66 22.58 -5.64 -1.41
C ALA A 66 24.00 -5.81 -1.99
N ASP A 67 24.32 -7.02 -2.44
CA ASP A 67 25.63 -7.35 -2.99
C ASP A 67 25.83 -6.83 -4.43
N SER A 68 24.76 -6.55 -5.14
CA SER A 68 24.79 -5.99 -6.50
C SER A 68 23.84 -4.81 -6.68
N LYS A 69 24.13 -3.94 -7.67
CA LYS A 69 23.28 -2.80 -8.01
C LYS A 69 21.89 -3.22 -8.49
N ILE A 70 21.77 -4.38 -9.18
CA ILE A 70 20.50 -4.89 -9.69
C ILE A 70 19.64 -5.37 -8.51
N GLU A 71 20.21 -6.14 -7.62
CA GLU A 71 19.55 -6.61 -6.39
C GLU A 71 19.16 -5.45 -5.48
N LEU A 72 20.01 -4.45 -5.34
CA LEU A 72 19.72 -3.24 -4.58
C LEU A 72 18.50 -2.51 -5.12
N LYS A 73 18.41 -2.38 -6.45
CA LYS A 73 17.27 -1.74 -7.10
C LYS A 73 15.97 -2.53 -6.85
N GLU A 74 16.02 -3.84 -7.05
CA GLU A 74 14.87 -4.73 -6.83
C GLU A 74 14.38 -4.69 -5.37
N LYS A 75 15.29 -4.75 -4.40
CA LYS A 75 14.94 -4.62 -2.98
C LYS A 75 14.35 -3.25 -2.65
N LYS A 76 14.90 -2.19 -3.24
CA LYS A 76 14.39 -0.82 -3.04
C LYS A 76 12.97 -0.68 -3.58
N ASP A 77 12.71 -1.15 -4.80
CA ASP A 77 11.40 -1.11 -5.44
C ASP A 77 10.37 -1.92 -4.60
N ARG A 78 10.73 -3.10 -4.12
CA ARG A 78 9.89 -3.95 -3.25
C ARG A 78 9.53 -3.28 -1.91
N ILE A 79 10.50 -2.60 -1.30
CA ILE A 79 10.26 -1.84 -0.05
C ILE A 79 9.35 -0.63 -0.32
N GLU A 80 9.54 0.06 -1.43
CA GLU A 80 8.70 1.19 -1.81
C GLU A 80 7.25 0.74 -2.01
N ASP A 81 7.03 -0.38 -2.69
CA ASP A 81 5.70 -0.99 -2.87
C ASP A 81 5.06 -1.37 -1.53
N ALA A 82 5.82 -1.96 -0.61
CA ALA A 82 5.34 -2.30 0.73
C ALA A 82 4.92 -1.04 1.53
N ILE A 83 5.66 0.06 1.40
CA ILE A 83 5.32 1.34 2.03
C ILE A 83 4.02 1.91 1.44
N TYR A 84 3.84 1.85 0.12
CA TYR A 84 2.61 2.33 -0.51
C TYR A 84 1.41 1.47 -0.14
N ALA A 85 1.55 0.15 -0.11
CA ALA A 85 0.51 -0.78 0.33
C ALA A 85 0.11 -0.52 1.80
N THR A 86 1.09 -0.32 2.68
CA THR A 86 0.83 0.00 4.09
C THR A 86 0.08 1.33 4.24
N LYS A 87 0.48 2.37 3.51
CA LYS A 87 -0.21 3.67 3.51
C LYS A 87 -1.66 3.56 2.99
N ALA A 88 -1.88 2.76 1.96
CA ALA A 88 -3.20 2.49 1.43
C ALA A 88 -4.08 1.75 2.45
N ALA A 89 -3.53 0.74 3.14
CA ALA A 89 -4.21 -0.02 4.19
C ALA A 89 -4.58 0.86 5.40
N LEU A 90 -3.70 1.76 5.81
CA LEU A 90 -3.99 2.72 6.89
C LEU A 90 -5.11 3.70 6.53
N LYS A 91 -5.28 4.00 5.25
CA LYS A 91 -6.28 4.97 4.78
C LYS A 91 -7.69 4.38 4.66
N GLU A 92 -7.82 3.17 4.14
CA GLU A 92 -9.13 2.56 3.80
C GLU A 92 -9.34 1.17 4.43
N GLY A 93 -8.37 0.65 5.16
CA GLY A 93 -8.44 -0.67 5.77
C GLY A 93 -7.90 -1.78 4.89
N ILE A 94 -8.13 -3.00 5.34
CA ILE A 94 -7.63 -4.25 4.74
C ILE A 94 -8.74 -5.21 4.42
N VAL A 95 -8.50 -6.09 3.45
CA VAL A 95 -9.35 -7.22 3.08
C VAL A 95 -8.52 -8.50 3.01
N PRO A 96 -9.16 -9.69 2.97
CA PRO A 96 -8.44 -10.94 2.69
C PRO A 96 -7.66 -10.85 1.38
N GLY A 97 -6.37 -11.18 1.43
CA GLY A 97 -5.47 -11.11 0.29
C GLY A 97 -5.58 -12.30 -0.66
N GLY A 98 -4.63 -12.39 -1.59
CA GLY A 98 -4.55 -13.51 -2.53
C GLY A 98 -5.75 -13.65 -3.47
N GLY A 99 -6.46 -12.56 -3.76
CA GLY A 99 -7.65 -12.55 -4.60
C GLY A 99 -8.94 -13.04 -3.91
N VAL A 100 -8.86 -13.46 -2.63
CA VAL A 100 -10.01 -14.01 -1.88
C VAL A 100 -11.11 -12.97 -1.68
N ALA A 101 -10.79 -11.69 -1.50
CA ALA A 101 -11.78 -10.63 -1.37
C ALA A 101 -12.67 -10.52 -2.62
N LEU A 102 -12.07 -10.56 -3.81
CA LEU A 102 -12.80 -10.52 -5.09
C LEU A 102 -13.60 -11.81 -5.33
N LEU A 103 -13.04 -12.97 -4.97
CA LEU A 103 -13.74 -14.24 -5.02
C LEU A 103 -15.02 -14.19 -4.17
N ASN A 104 -14.91 -13.79 -2.90
CA ASN A 104 -16.05 -13.66 -1.99
C ASN A 104 -17.09 -12.64 -2.50
N ALA A 105 -16.63 -11.53 -3.08
CA ALA A 105 -17.53 -10.54 -3.68
C ALA A 105 -18.32 -11.13 -4.85
N SER A 106 -17.67 -11.93 -5.72
CA SER A 106 -18.32 -12.58 -6.85
C SER A 106 -19.41 -13.57 -6.43
N GLN A 107 -19.21 -14.28 -5.34
CA GLN A 107 -20.16 -15.27 -4.81
C GLN A 107 -21.41 -14.63 -4.18
N LYS A 108 -21.27 -13.39 -3.66
CA LYS A 108 -22.39 -12.65 -3.04
C LYS A 108 -23.33 -11.99 -4.05
N ILE A 109 -22.89 -11.82 -5.30
CA ILE A 109 -23.66 -11.11 -6.32
C ILE A 109 -24.40 -12.10 -7.19
N SER A 110 -25.75 -12.01 -7.20
CA SER A 110 -26.59 -12.80 -8.09
C SER A 110 -26.64 -12.19 -9.48
N ALA A 111 -25.75 -12.64 -10.37
CA ALA A 111 -25.67 -12.18 -11.75
C ALA A 111 -26.79 -12.78 -12.61
N LYS A 112 -27.61 -11.94 -13.26
CA LYS A 112 -28.72 -12.35 -14.12
C LYS A 112 -28.37 -12.23 -15.61
N ALA A 113 -27.80 -11.11 -16.01
CA ALA A 113 -27.42 -10.87 -17.40
C ALA A 113 -26.13 -11.61 -17.77
N VAL A 114 -25.94 -11.90 -19.05
CA VAL A 114 -24.73 -12.59 -19.55
C VAL A 114 -23.46 -11.79 -19.24
N GLY A 115 -23.50 -10.47 -19.43
CA GLY A 115 -22.36 -9.59 -19.11
C GLY A 115 -22.00 -9.61 -17.62
N GLU A 116 -22.98 -9.63 -16.73
CA GLU A 116 -22.78 -9.75 -15.28
C GLU A 116 -22.09 -11.09 -14.94
N LYS A 117 -22.56 -12.19 -15.52
CA LYS A 117 -21.94 -13.52 -15.31
C LYS A 117 -20.50 -13.55 -15.77
N LEU A 118 -20.20 -12.95 -16.93
CA LEU A 118 -18.83 -12.82 -17.43
C LEU A 118 -17.94 -11.99 -16.49
N LEU A 119 -18.46 -10.86 -15.97
CA LEU A 119 -17.75 -10.05 -15.02
C LEU A 119 -17.48 -10.82 -13.72
N MET A 120 -18.48 -11.52 -13.16
CA MET A 120 -18.28 -12.31 -11.95
C MET A 120 -17.22 -13.41 -12.15
N LYS A 121 -17.16 -14.02 -13.31
CA LYS A 121 -16.10 -14.99 -13.64
C LYS A 121 -14.74 -14.31 -13.79
N ALA A 122 -14.68 -13.14 -14.40
CA ALA A 122 -13.42 -12.41 -14.60
C ALA A 122 -12.78 -11.96 -13.29
N ILE A 123 -13.56 -11.47 -12.31
CA ILE A 123 -13.03 -11.02 -11.01
C ILE A 123 -12.53 -12.15 -10.11
N GLN A 124 -12.83 -13.42 -10.41
CA GLN A 124 -12.25 -14.58 -9.74
C GLN A 124 -10.85 -14.92 -10.27
N SER A 125 -10.50 -14.44 -11.47
CA SER A 125 -9.22 -14.75 -12.14
C SER A 125 -7.98 -14.47 -11.28
N PRO A 126 -7.85 -13.38 -10.52
CA PRO A 126 -6.67 -13.16 -9.69
C PRO A 126 -6.41 -14.29 -8.68
N PHE A 127 -7.46 -14.79 -8.02
CA PHE A 127 -7.37 -15.92 -7.08
C PHE A 127 -6.84 -17.18 -7.78
N HIS A 128 -7.46 -17.57 -8.89
CA HIS A 128 -7.04 -18.77 -9.64
C HIS A 128 -5.62 -18.62 -10.18
N THR A 129 -5.26 -17.44 -10.71
CA THR A 129 -3.91 -17.19 -11.23
C THR A 129 -2.83 -17.31 -10.16
N VAL A 130 -3.09 -16.84 -8.93
CA VAL A 130 -2.17 -17.00 -7.81
C VAL A 130 -1.94 -18.47 -7.49
N LEU A 131 -3.00 -19.28 -7.45
CA LEU A 131 -2.91 -20.71 -7.16
C LEU A 131 -2.21 -21.48 -8.32
N ASP A 132 -2.55 -21.17 -9.57
CA ASP A 132 -1.91 -21.78 -10.74
C ASP A 132 -0.40 -21.49 -10.75
N ASN A 133 0.00 -20.26 -10.45
CA ASN A 133 1.42 -19.89 -10.35
C ASN A 133 2.15 -20.62 -9.19
N ALA A 134 1.43 -20.96 -8.14
CA ALA A 134 1.96 -21.77 -7.04
C ALA A 134 1.92 -23.29 -7.33
N GLY A 135 1.35 -23.72 -8.46
CA GLY A 135 1.17 -25.14 -8.81
C GLY A 135 0.09 -25.85 -7.95
N ILE A 136 -0.80 -25.08 -7.34
CA ILE A 136 -1.86 -25.61 -6.47
C ILE A 136 -3.16 -25.69 -7.27
N HIS A 137 -3.63 -26.92 -7.45
CA HIS A 137 -4.91 -27.17 -8.13
C HIS A 137 -6.00 -27.47 -7.10
N ILE A 138 -6.99 -26.62 -7.02
CA ILE A 138 -8.19 -26.84 -6.19
C ILE A 138 -9.36 -27.31 -7.05
N MET A 139 -10.17 -28.20 -6.50
CA MET A 139 -11.45 -28.54 -7.13
C MET A 139 -12.44 -27.39 -6.98
N GLU A 140 -13.17 -27.09 -8.05
CA GLU A 140 -14.28 -26.12 -8.00
C GLU A 140 -15.26 -26.51 -6.86
N GLY A 141 -15.64 -25.54 -6.03
CA GLY A 141 -16.58 -25.77 -4.93
C GLY A 141 -15.97 -25.98 -3.54
N THR A 142 -14.63 -25.94 -3.40
CA THR A 142 -13.97 -25.94 -2.08
C THR A 142 -13.87 -24.53 -1.45
N GLU A 143 -14.48 -23.54 -2.07
CA GLU A 143 -14.32 -22.10 -1.78
C GLU A 143 -15.35 -21.57 -0.77
N ASP A 144 -16.03 -22.46 -0.01
CA ASP A 144 -17.31 -22.18 0.66
C ASP A 144 -17.25 -21.33 1.95
N HIS A 145 -16.10 -20.83 2.37
CA HIS A 145 -16.02 -20.03 3.59
C HIS A 145 -15.45 -18.63 3.34
N GLU A 146 -16.25 -17.62 3.66
CA GLU A 146 -15.86 -16.21 3.57
C GLU A 146 -14.56 -15.93 4.33
N GLY A 147 -13.58 -15.32 3.64
CA GLY A 147 -12.29 -14.95 4.21
C GLY A 147 -11.27 -16.08 4.28
N TYR A 148 -11.61 -17.30 3.84
CA TYR A 148 -10.67 -18.40 3.74
C TYR A 148 -10.05 -18.48 2.35
N GLY A 149 -8.77 -18.82 2.30
CA GLY A 149 -8.01 -19.05 1.09
C GLY A 149 -6.92 -20.07 1.34
N ILE A 150 -5.97 -20.15 0.42
CA ILE A 150 -4.83 -21.06 0.52
C ILE A 150 -3.55 -20.25 0.70
N ASP A 151 -2.78 -20.58 1.72
CA ASP A 151 -1.42 -20.10 1.85
C ASP A 151 -0.54 -20.83 0.85
N CYS A 152 -0.05 -20.12 -0.16
CA CYS A 152 0.75 -20.71 -1.23
C CYS A 152 2.13 -21.20 -0.78
N ILE A 153 2.58 -20.86 0.42
CA ILE A 153 3.85 -21.35 0.98
C ILE A 153 3.65 -22.73 1.60
N THR A 154 2.58 -22.90 2.38
CA THR A 154 2.31 -24.15 3.11
C THR A 154 1.39 -25.10 2.34
N GLY A 155 0.60 -24.58 1.38
CA GLY A 155 -0.46 -25.32 0.70
C GLY A 155 -1.71 -25.54 1.55
N GLU A 156 -1.75 -24.99 2.76
CA GLU A 156 -2.86 -25.18 3.69
C GLU A 156 -3.97 -24.15 3.50
N ARG A 157 -5.20 -24.58 3.81
CA ARG A 157 -6.35 -23.67 3.84
C ARG A 157 -6.36 -22.89 5.16
N VAL A 158 -6.27 -21.59 5.06
CA VAL A 158 -6.17 -20.69 6.21
C VAL A 158 -7.19 -19.55 6.12
N LYS A 159 -7.52 -18.95 7.26
CA LYS A 159 -8.24 -17.68 7.29
C LYS A 159 -7.25 -16.55 6.99
N MET A 160 -7.37 -15.94 5.84
CA MET A 160 -6.35 -15.06 5.24
C MET A 160 -5.94 -13.91 6.16
N ILE A 161 -6.89 -13.25 6.82
CA ILE A 161 -6.60 -12.14 7.75
C ILE A 161 -5.80 -12.63 8.95
N ASP A 162 -6.18 -13.78 9.54
CA ASP A 162 -5.52 -14.31 10.73
C ASP A 162 -4.11 -14.85 10.40
N ALA A 163 -3.92 -15.30 9.16
CA ALA A 163 -2.61 -15.73 8.64
C ALA A 163 -1.73 -14.54 8.20
N GLY A 164 -2.24 -13.29 8.24
CA GLY A 164 -1.51 -12.10 7.80
C GLY A 164 -1.43 -11.95 6.29
N ILE A 165 -2.22 -12.70 5.51
CA ILE A 165 -2.31 -12.59 4.06
C ILE A 165 -3.43 -11.60 3.73
N ILE A 166 -3.04 -10.34 3.55
CA ILE A 166 -3.96 -9.21 3.47
C ILE A 166 -3.63 -8.31 2.29
N ASP A 167 -4.67 -7.68 1.72
CA ASP A 167 -4.54 -6.67 0.69
C ASP A 167 -5.19 -5.35 1.15
N PRO A 168 -4.68 -4.18 0.69
CA PRO A 168 -5.34 -2.90 0.96
C PRO A 168 -6.64 -2.79 0.18
N VAL A 169 -7.72 -2.31 0.84
CA VAL A 169 -9.02 -2.06 0.18
C VAL A 169 -8.87 -1.12 -1.00
N LEU A 170 -8.06 -0.08 -0.87
CA LEU A 170 -7.84 0.92 -1.92
C LEU A 170 -7.28 0.34 -3.22
N VAL A 171 -6.59 -0.78 -3.16
CA VAL A 171 -6.01 -1.47 -4.32
C VAL A 171 -6.98 -2.49 -4.91
N THR A 172 -7.79 -3.12 -4.05
CA THR A 172 -8.68 -4.22 -4.44
C THR A 172 -10.00 -3.73 -5.06
N LYS A 173 -10.47 -2.52 -4.74
CA LYS A 173 -11.75 -1.97 -5.20
C LYS A 173 -11.73 -1.37 -6.63
#